data_5f0df062311a7ddf12a043d80bf980f1
#
_entry.id   5f0df062311a7ddf12a043d80bf980f1
#
_cell.length_a   1.000
_cell.length_b   1.000
_cell.length_c   1.000
_cell.angle_alpha   90.00
_cell.angle_beta   90.00
_cell.angle_gamma   90.00
#
_symmetry.space_group_name_H-M   'P 1'
#
loop_
_entity.id
_entity.type
_entity.pdbx_description
1 polymer ?
#
loop_
_entity_poly.entity_id
_entity_poly.type
_entity_poly.pdbx_seq_one_letter_code
_entity_poly.pdbx_strand_id
1 'polypeptide(L)'
;RRVLFRSVKRGDAWFPLRVGSSFYNSLNQMAVEVFRTTDQDITHNFEFGKPVLFFRMPNVGGTAKPRVTYFSFTGTVSYVDGDRMVVIVPEGHALDLQSCEEPIGVQLSFDETSYRTMFDALDRVIKAKGNRLARLRDLFYSNQPAQRFGFAPMSFPWLNKTQEKAVNEVLWAKDVEVV
;
A
#
# COMPACT_ATOMS: atom_id res chain seq x y z
N ARG A 1 19.99 2.23 7.19
CA ARG A 1 20.47 0.85 7.49
C ARG A 1 19.54 0.09 8.43
N ARG A 2 19.16 0.64 9.60
CA ARG A 2 18.24 -0.04 10.54
C ARG A 2 16.85 -0.33 9.93
N VAL A 3 16.30 0.59 9.15
CA VAL A 3 14.98 0.43 8.52
C VAL A 3 15.04 -0.67 7.45
N LEU A 4 16.02 -0.63 6.55
CA LEU A 4 16.21 -1.64 5.51
C LEU A 4 16.43 -3.03 6.13
N PHE A 5 17.28 -3.14 7.15
CA PHE A 5 17.51 -4.41 7.84
C PHE A 5 16.22 -4.99 8.48
N ARG A 6 15.37 -4.12 9.02
CA ARG A 6 14.05 -4.54 9.51
C ARG A 6 13.12 -4.98 8.38
N SER A 7 13.14 -4.28 7.24
CA SER A 7 12.33 -4.66 6.07
C SER A 7 12.75 -6.01 5.50
N VAL A 8 14.05 -6.28 5.40
CA VAL A 8 14.55 -7.59 4.97
C VAL A 8 14.11 -8.68 5.95
N LYS A 9 14.28 -8.49 7.25
CA LYS A 9 13.87 -9.45 8.28
C LYS A 9 12.37 -9.70 8.34
N ARG A 10 11.56 -8.74 7.92
CA ARG A 10 10.09 -8.90 7.82
C ARG A 10 9.66 -9.59 6.52
N GLY A 11 10.56 -9.78 5.56
CA GLY A 11 10.21 -10.27 4.24
C GLY A 11 9.68 -9.21 3.27
N ASP A 12 9.77 -7.93 3.63
CA ASP A 12 9.28 -6.80 2.82
C ASP A 12 10.33 -6.27 1.85
N ALA A 13 11.56 -6.73 1.92
CA ALA A 13 12.66 -6.33 1.04
C ALA A 13 13.63 -7.48 0.80
N TRP A 14 14.24 -7.49 -0.40
CA TRP A 14 15.39 -8.33 -0.76
C TRP A 14 16.61 -7.45 -1.01
N PHE A 15 17.73 -7.78 -0.40
CA PHE A 15 19.00 -7.09 -0.59
C PHE A 15 20.18 -7.97 -0.14
N PRO A 16 21.26 -8.09 -0.91
CA PRO A 16 21.39 -7.67 -2.30
C PRO A 16 20.60 -8.57 -3.26
N LEU A 17 20.33 -8.05 -4.46
CA LEU A 17 19.75 -8.81 -5.57
C LEU A 17 20.80 -9.18 -6.59
N ARG A 18 20.53 -10.27 -7.33
CA ARG A 18 21.08 -10.48 -8.66
C ARG A 18 20.01 -10.10 -9.68
N VAL A 19 20.33 -9.16 -10.56
CA VAL A 19 19.46 -8.78 -11.68
C VAL A 19 19.73 -9.73 -12.83
N GLY A 20 18.68 -10.35 -13.35
CA GLY A 20 18.73 -11.28 -14.48
C GLY A 20 18.38 -10.62 -15.81
N SER A 21 17.76 -11.39 -16.68
CA SER A 21 17.36 -10.93 -18.01
C SER A 21 16.13 -10.01 -17.97
N SER A 22 16.01 -9.19 -18.99
CA SER A 22 14.79 -8.42 -19.27
C SER A 22 14.14 -8.94 -20.55
N PHE A 23 12.82 -8.89 -20.60
CA PHE A 23 12.02 -9.36 -21.72
C PHE A 23 10.67 -8.65 -21.78
N TYR A 24 10.03 -8.66 -22.94
CA TYR A 24 8.64 -8.24 -23.07
C TYR A 24 7.72 -9.43 -22.79
N ASN A 25 6.74 -9.23 -21.92
CA ASN A 25 5.73 -10.25 -21.63
C ASN A 25 4.65 -10.30 -22.74
N SER A 26 3.66 -11.18 -22.57
CA SER A 26 2.55 -11.33 -23.53
C SER A 26 1.68 -10.07 -23.69
N LEU A 27 1.72 -9.16 -22.73
CA LEU A 27 1.03 -7.87 -22.77
C LEU A 27 1.92 -6.74 -23.28
N ASN A 28 3.07 -7.07 -23.87
CA ASN A 28 4.06 -6.11 -24.37
C ASN A 28 4.57 -5.14 -23.29
N GLN A 29 4.68 -5.60 -22.05
CA GLN A 29 5.24 -4.84 -20.93
C GLN A 29 6.67 -5.30 -20.67
N MET A 30 7.56 -4.35 -20.40
CA MET A 30 8.93 -4.66 -20.01
C MET A 30 8.97 -5.34 -18.65
N ALA A 31 9.57 -6.51 -18.60
CA ALA A 31 9.75 -7.28 -17.38
C ALA A 31 11.23 -7.54 -17.11
N VAL A 32 11.63 -7.57 -15.87
CA VAL A 32 12.97 -7.91 -15.42
C VAL A 32 12.93 -9.00 -14.37
N GLU A 33 13.81 -9.98 -14.51
CA GLU A 33 14.01 -11.01 -13.48
C GLU A 33 14.98 -10.53 -12.41
N VAL A 34 14.62 -10.78 -11.17
CA VAL A 34 15.49 -10.54 -10.03
C VAL A 34 15.51 -11.74 -9.11
N PHE A 35 16.67 -11.98 -8.49
CA PHE A 35 16.89 -13.12 -7.63
C PHE A 35 17.41 -12.66 -6.27
N ARG A 36 16.80 -13.21 -5.23
CA ARG A 36 17.29 -13.05 -3.87
C ARG A 36 18.56 -13.88 -3.67
N THR A 37 19.59 -13.27 -3.13
CA THR A 37 20.91 -13.91 -2.95
C THR A 37 21.23 -14.22 -1.49
N THR A 38 20.52 -13.62 -0.55
CA THR A 38 20.70 -13.78 0.90
C THR A 38 19.37 -13.89 1.61
N ASP A 39 19.38 -14.31 2.87
CA ASP A 39 18.18 -14.40 3.73
C ASP A 39 17.06 -15.28 3.11
N GLN A 40 17.44 -16.35 2.42
CA GLN A 40 16.53 -17.24 1.68
C GLN A 40 15.63 -18.07 2.59
N ASP A 41 15.96 -18.17 3.86
CA ASP A 41 15.17 -18.78 4.94
C ASP A 41 14.02 -17.89 5.43
N ILE A 42 14.04 -16.59 5.11
CA ILE A 42 13.00 -15.65 5.50
C ILE A 42 11.83 -15.74 4.51
N THR A 43 10.62 -16.00 5.03
CA THR A 43 9.39 -15.92 4.24
C THR A 43 9.18 -14.48 3.77
N HIS A 44 8.98 -14.28 2.47
CA HIS A 44 8.78 -12.97 1.88
C HIS A 44 7.28 -12.65 1.71
N ASN A 45 6.98 -11.36 1.60
CA ASN A 45 5.62 -10.82 1.43
C ASN A 45 5.34 -10.32 0.00
N PHE A 46 6.24 -10.60 -0.94
CA PHE A 46 6.01 -10.23 -2.35
C PHE A 46 4.94 -11.13 -2.96
N GLU A 47 3.97 -10.52 -3.61
CA GLU A 47 2.85 -11.19 -4.27
C GLU A 47 2.53 -10.51 -5.59
N PHE A 48 1.88 -11.23 -6.51
CA PHE A 48 1.38 -10.68 -7.76
C PHE A 48 0.61 -9.37 -7.56
N GLY A 49 0.89 -8.39 -8.41
CA GLY A 49 0.20 -7.10 -8.43
C GLY A 49 0.71 -6.09 -7.39
N LYS A 50 1.57 -6.48 -6.46
CA LYS A 50 2.10 -5.52 -5.46
C LYS A 50 3.11 -4.58 -6.08
N PRO A 51 3.05 -3.27 -5.77
CA PRO A 51 4.04 -2.30 -6.20
C PRO A 51 5.33 -2.46 -5.40
N VAL A 52 6.45 -2.26 -6.08
CA VAL A 52 7.79 -2.35 -5.51
C VAL A 52 8.65 -1.16 -5.91
N LEU A 53 9.60 -0.82 -5.04
CA LEU A 53 10.62 0.19 -5.29
C LEU A 53 11.99 -0.47 -5.31
N PHE A 54 12.76 -0.18 -6.36
CA PHE A 54 14.16 -0.55 -6.42
C PHE A 54 15.02 0.52 -5.76
N PHE A 55 16.08 0.08 -5.12
CA PHE A 55 17.05 0.97 -4.51
C PHE A 55 18.47 0.43 -4.71
N ARG A 56 19.44 1.31 -4.60
CA ARG A 56 20.85 0.98 -4.59
C ARG A 56 21.49 1.45 -3.29
N MET A 57 22.48 0.73 -2.85
CA MET A 57 23.26 1.08 -1.67
C MET A 57 24.73 0.85 -1.95
N PRO A 58 25.54 1.90 -2.04
CA PRO A 58 26.94 1.76 -2.35
C PRO A 58 27.67 0.96 -1.27
N ASN A 59 28.61 0.14 -1.71
CA ASN A 59 29.55 -0.54 -0.82
C ASN A 59 30.49 0.50 -0.21
N VAL A 60 30.22 0.90 1.00
CA VAL A 60 31.06 1.89 1.69
C VAL A 60 32.17 1.17 2.41
N GLY A 61 33.34 1.12 1.79
CA GLY A 61 34.61 0.79 2.44
C GLY A 61 35.20 1.98 3.17
N GLY A 62 34.45 2.65 4.04
CA GLY A 62 34.91 3.84 4.75
C GLY A 62 34.01 4.25 5.91
N THR A 63 34.37 5.33 6.61
CA THR A 63 33.66 5.87 7.77
C THR A 63 32.30 6.52 7.44
N ALA A 64 31.97 6.68 6.16
CA ALA A 64 30.68 7.24 5.72
C ALA A 64 29.53 6.24 5.92
N LYS A 65 28.41 6.72 6.43
CA LYS A 65 27.19 5.89 6.57
C LYS A 65 26.63 5.58 5.18
N PRO A 66 26.41 4.27 4.82
CA PRO A 66 25.81 3.93 3.55
C PRO A 66 24.39 4.50 3.46
N ARG A 67 24.14 5.23 2.38
CA ARG A 67 22.84 5.84 2.10
C ARG A 67 22.09 5.03 1.05
N VAL A 68 20.85 4.67 1.37
CA VAL A 68 19.92 4.05 0.40
C VAL A 68 19.46 5.13 -0.57
N THR A 69 19.58 4.87 -1.87
CA THR A 69 19.10 5.74 -2.94
C THR A 69 18.09 4.98 -3.78
N TYR A 70 16.87 5.46 -3.88
CA TYR A 70 15.83 4.84 -4.68
C TYR A 70 15.94 5.23 -6.15
N PHE A 71 15.60 4.27 -7.03
CA PHE A 71 15.37 4.59 -8.43
C PHE A 71 14.07 5.40 -8.56
N SER A 72 13.96 6.18 -9.63
CA SER A 72 12.85 7.13 -9.84
C SER A 72 11.57 6.49 -10.37
N PHE A 73 11.51 5.17 -10.48
CA PHE A 73 10.36 4.44 -11.00
C PHE A 73 9.82 3.41 -10.00
N THR A 74 8.57 3.04 -10.18
CA THR A 74 7.91 1.97 -9.43
C THR A 74 7.74 0.75 -10.32
N GLY A 75 8.07 -0.43 -9.82
CA GLY A 75 7.78 -1.71 -10.46
C GLY A 75 6.50 -2.34 -9.92
N THR A 76 6.01 -3.34 -10.63
CA THR A 76 4.87 -4.17 -10.18
C THR A 76 5.26 -5.63 -10.26
N VAL A 77 5.05 -6.39 -9.20
CA VAL A 77 5.31 -7.83 -9.18
C VAL A 77 4.36 -8.53 -10.15
N SER A 78 4.94 -9.20 -11.15
CA SER A 78 4.21 -10.01 -12.12
C SER A 78 4.17 -11.48 -11.74
N TYR A 79 5.25 -11.97 -11.17
CA TYR A 79 5.38 -13.36 -10.76
C TYR A 79 6.44 -13.48 -9.66
N VAL A 80 6.22 -14.38 -8.72
CA VAL A 80 7.23 -14.73 -7.71
C VAL A 80 7.15 -16.22 -7.40
N ASP A 81 8.30 -16.86 -7.37
CA ASP A 81 8.44 -18.26 -6.99
C ASP A 81 9.77 -18.43 -6.23
N GLY A 82 9.68 -18.76 -4.95
CA GLY A 82 10.82 -18.88 -4.07
C GLY A 82 11.68 -17.60 -4.05
N ASP A 83 12.90 -17.73 -4.53
CA ASP A 83 13.90 -16.65 -4.56
C ASP A 83 13.95 -15.88 -5.89
N ARG A 84 13.06 -16.22 -6.82
CA ARG A 84 12.96 -15.58 -8.15
C ARG A 84 11.71 -14.74 -8.23
N MET A 85 11.85 -13.52 -8.71
CA MET A 85 10.72 -12.61 -8.95
C MET A 85 10.84 -11.96 -10.33
N VAL A 86 9.72 -11.81 -11.01
CA VAL A 86 9.58 -11.04 -12.25
C VAL A 86 8.82 -9.77 -11.95
N VAL A 87 9.42 -8.65 -12.29
CA VAL A 87 8.86 -7.32 -12.01
C VAL A 87 8.64 -6.58 -13.31
N ILE A 88 7.44 -6.08 -13.52
CA ILE A 88 7.13 -5.15 -14.62
C ILE A 88 7.71 -3.79 -14.25
N VAL A 89 8.49 -3.23 -15.15
CA VAL A 89 9.11 -1.90 -14.98
C VAL A 89 8.75 -1.01 -16.18
N PRO A 90 8.76 0.31 -16.04
CA PRO A 90 8.58 1.20 -17.17
C PRO A 90 9.68 0.99 -18.22
N GLU A 91 9.36 1.22 -19.47
CA GLU A 91 10.28 1.05 -20.61
C GLU A 91 11.57 1.87 -20.42
N GLY A 92 12.70 1.26 -20.72
CA GLY A 92 14.04 1.85 -20.55
C GLY A 92 14.68 1.61 -19.18
N HIS A 93 13.90 1.38 -18.13
CA HIS A 93 14.43 1.24 -16.77
C HIS A 93 15.01 -0.15 -16.44
N ALA A 94 14.75 -1.16 -17.27
CA ALA A 94 15.40 -2.46 -17.10
C ALA A 94 16.92 -2.36 -17.26
N LEU A 95 17.39 -1.52 -18.20
CA LEU A 95 18.81 -1.25 -18.40
C LEU A 95 19.45 -0.53 -17.21
N ASP A 96 18.72 0.38 -16.58
CA ASP A 96 19.21 1.09 -15.38
C ASP A 96 19.53 0.10 -14.24
N LEU A 97 18.70 -0.94 -14.09
CA LEU A 97 18.94 -2.00 -13.11
C LEU A 97 20.11 -2.91 -13.53
N GLN A 98 20.17 -3.32 -14.80
CA GLN A 98 21.17 -4.24 -15.30
C GLN A 98 22.57 -3.63 -15.36
N SER A 99 22.68 -2.32 -15.61
CA SER A 99 23.95 -1.60 -15.72
C SER A 99 24.44 -1.01 -14.40
N CYS A 100 23.66 -1.12 -13.32
CA CYS A 100 24.04 -0.58 -12.04
C CYS A 100 25.16 -1.40 -11.39
N GLU A 101 26.30 -0.77 -11.14
CA GLU A 101 27.44 -1.40 -10.48
C GLU A 101 27.30 -1.52 -8.96
N GLU A 102 26.42 -0.72 -8.37
CA GLU A 102 26.15 -0.73 -6.93
C GLU A 102 25.22 -1.89 -6.57
N PRO A 103 25.32 -2.46 -5.37
CA PRO A 103 24.38 -3.46 -4.91
C PRO A 103 22.94 -2.90 -4.92
N ILE A 104 22.06 -3.63 -5.61
CA ILE A 104 20.64 -3.29 -5.75
C ILE A 104 19.81 -4.11 -4.77
N GLY A 105 18.72 -3.51 -4.31
CA GLY A 105 17.66 -4.17 -3.58
C GLY A 105 16.30 -3.79 -4.12
N VAL A 106 15.29 -4.53 -3.68
CA VAL A 106 13.88 -4.26 -3.95
C VAL A 106 13.10 -4.33 -2.64
N GLN A 107 12.15 -3.45 -2.48
CA GLN A 107 11.24 -3.49 -1.33
C GLN A 107 9.80 -3.24 -1.78
N LEU A 108 8.85 -3.78 -1.00
CA LEU A 108 7.45 -3.44 -1.17
C LEU A 108 7.26 -1.93 -1.01
N SER A 109 6.58 -1.34 -1.98
CA SER A 109 6.12 0.04 -1.86
C SER A 109 4.87 0.05 -1.01
N PHE A 110 4.92 0.76 0.10
CA PHE A 110 3.69 1.11 0.81
C PHE A 110 3.04 2.25 0.04
N ASP A 111 1.74 2.13 -0.19
CA ASP A 111 0.97 3.19 -0.82
C ASP A 111 0.91 4.42 0.11
N GLU A 112 1.90 5.30 -0.02
CA GLU A 112 1.92 6.57 0.71
C GLU A 112 0.69 7.42 0.41
N THR A 113 0.07 7.24 -0.76
CA THR A 113 -1.12 7.99 -1.18
C THR A 113 -2.29 7.69 -0.26
N SER A 114 -2.54 6.41 0.05
CA SER A 114 -3.59 6.02 0.99
C SER A 114 -3.34 6.59 2.39
N TYR A 115 -2.12 6.49 2.90
CA TYR A 115 -1.76 7.06 4.19
C TYR A 115 -1.86 8.58 4.20
N ARG A 116 -1.40 9.27 3.15
CA ARG A 116 -1.54 10.73 3.02
C ARG A 116 -3.00 11.13 3.02
N THR A 117 -3.84 10.46 2.24
CA THR A 117 -5.30 10.71 2.21
C THR A 117 -5.93 10.50 3.58
N MET A 118 -5.54 9.46 4.31
CA MET A 118 -6.02 9.20 5.67
C MET A 118 -5.58 10.31 6.64
N PHE A 119 -4.32 10.75 6.59
CA PHE A 119 -3.82 11.85 7.42
C PHE A 119 -4.51 13.17 7.08
N ASP A 120 -4.72 13.47 5.80
CA ASP A 120 -5.45 14.66 5.37
C ASP A 120 -6.91 14.63 5.85
N ALA A 121 -7.56 13.47 5.81
CA ALA A 121 -8.91 13.30 6.33
C ALA A 121 -8.96 13.53 7.85
N LEU A 122 -8.03 12.95 8.60
CA LEU A 122 -7.93 13.17 10.05
C LEU A 122 -7.65 14.64 10.39
N ASP A 123 -6.75 15.28 9.68
CA ASP A 123 -6.44 16.71 9.88
C ASP A 123 -7.65 17.59 9.63
N ARG A 124 -8.44 17.30 8.58
CA ARG A 124 -9.70 17.99 8.29
C ARG A 124 -10.73 17.79 9.42
N VAL A 125 -10.84 16.58 9.96
CA VAL A 125 -11.75 16.31 11.09
C VAL A 125 -11.32 17.06 12.34
N ILE A 126 -10.02 17.05 12.67
CA ILE A 126 -9.46 17.73 13.84
C ILE A 126 -9.66 19.24 13.74
N LYS A 127 -9.41 19.82 12.56
CA LYS A 127 -9.50 21.26 12.32
C LYS A 127 -10.94 21.77 12.11
N ALA A 128 -11.91 20.88 11.92
CA ALA A 128 -13.29 21.26 11.68
C ALA A 128 -13.87 22.07 12.85
N LYS A 129 -14.50 23.22 12.55
CA LYS A 129 -15.15 24.09 13.52
C LYS A 129 -16.46 24.60 12.97
N GLY A 130 -17.53 24.55 13.76
CA GLY A 130 -18.83 25.14 13.43
C GLY A 130 -19.56 24.54 12.23
N ASN A 131 -19.14 23.40 11.70
CA ASN A 131 -19.73 22.74 10.56
C ASN A 131 -20.23 21.32 10.93
N ARG A 132 -20.89 20.64 9.97
CA ARG A 132 -21.40 19.27 10.16
C ARG A 132 -20.31 18.29 10.56
N LEU A 133 -19.11 18.39 9.99
CA LEU A 133 -17.99 17.51 10.30
C LEU A 133 -17.54 17.64 11.76
N ALA A 134 -17.45 18.87 12.26
CA ALA A 134 -17.15 19.13 13.68
C ALA A 134 -18.22 18.53 14.59
N ARG A 135 -19.49 18.71 14.24
CA ARG A 135 -20.60 18.15 15.00
C ARG A 135 -20.57 16.62 15.01
N LEU A 136 -20.32 15.96 13.89
CA LEU A 136 -20.18 14.49 13.82
C LEU A 136 -18.99 13.99 14.64
N ARG A 137 -17.82 14.66 14.54
CA ARG A 137 -16.67 14.37 15.40
C ARG A 137 -17.04 14.42 16.88
N ASP A 138 -17.66 15.51 17.29
CA ASP A 138 -17.99 15.73 18.70
C ASP A 138 -19.05 14.72 19.18
N LEU A 139 -19.95 14.27 18.31
CA LEU A 139 -20.92 13.23 18.59
C LEU A 139 -20.25 11.89 18.95
N PHE A 140 -19.17 11.49 18.23
CA PHE A 140 -18.43 10.27 18.52
C PHE A 140 -17.73 10.29 19.88
N TYR A 141 -17.40 11.47 20.40
CA TYR A 141 -16.71 11.65 21.68
C TYR A 141 -17.65 12.12 22.82
N SER A 142 -18.93 12.27 22.53
CA SER A 142 -19.92 12.70 23.52
C SER A 142 -20.88 11.54 23.87
N ASN A 143 -21.50 11.64 25.05
CA ASN A 143 -22.55 10.71 25.47
C ASN A 143 -23.94 11.11 24.93
N GLN A 144 -24.00 12.00 23.91
CA GLN A 144 -25.26 12.41 23.30
C GLN A 144 -25.70 11.36 22.27
N PRO A 145 -26.97 10.95 22.27
CA PRO A 145 -27.48 10.03 21.26
C PRO A 145 -27.51 10.68 19.88
N ALA A 146 -27.23 9.90 18.85
CA ALA A 146 -27.40 10.31 17.47
C ALA A 146 -28.88 10.66 17.19
N GLN A 147 -29.11 11.71 16.43
CA GLN A 147 -30.47 12.12 16.07
C GLN A 147 -31.03 11.24 14.96
N ARG A 148 -32.35 11.01 15.02
CA ARG A 148 -33.09 10.22 14.04
C ARG A 148 -34.30 10.97 13.52
N PHE A 149 -34.72 10.67 12.30
CA PHE A 149 -36.00 11.11 11.76
C PHE A 149 -37.11 10.20 12.29
N GLY A 150 -38.29 10.78 12.50
CA GLY A 150 -39.49 10.08 12.98
C GLY A 150 -40.51 9.93 11.87
N PHE A 151 -40.40 8.91 11.03
CA PHE A 151 -41.44 8.56 10.07
C PHE A 151 -41.71 7.03 10.11
N ALA A 152 -42.83 6.60 9.55
CA ALA A 152 -43.20 5.21 9.50
C ALA A 152 -42.19 4.39 8.65
N PRO A 153 -41.91 3.13 9.01
CA PRO A 153 -41.05 2.27 8.21
C PRO A 153 -41.61 2.10 6.80
N MET A 154 -40.71 2.13 5.83
CA MET A 154 -41.05 1.92 4.42
C MET A 154 -40.97 0.42 4.09
N SER A 155 -41.89 -0.07 3.25
CA SER A 155 -41.88 -1.44 2.77
C SER A 155 -41.28 -1.53 1.38
N PHE A 156 -40.44 -2.54 1.21
CA PHE A 156 -39.74 -2.82 -0.06
C PHE A 156 -39.95 -4.29 -0.45
N PRO A 157 -40.96 -4.59 -1.32
CA PRO A 157 -41.36 -5.95 -1.64
C PRO A 157 -40.24 -6.82 -2.23
N TRP A 158 -39.20 -6.22 -2.80
CA TRP A 158 -38.02 -6.90 -3.39
C TRP A 158 -36.90 -7.16 -2.40
N LEU A 159 -37.00 -6.68 -1.16
CA LEU A 159 -36.02 -6.93 -0.12
C LEU A 159 -36.49 -8.00 0.85
N ASN A 160 -35.56 -8.78 1.39
CA ASN A 160 -35.87 -9.61 2.54
C ASN A 160 -36.01 -8.77 3.82
N LYS A 161 -36.55 -9.37 4.88
CA LYS A 161 -36.85 -8.64 6.15
C LYS A 161 -35.61 -8.00 6.77
N THR A 162 -34.44 -8.65 6.67
CA THR A 162 -33.18 -8.13 7.22
C THR A 162 -32.69 -6.90 6.41
N GLN A 163 -32.77 -7.02 5.09
CA GLN A 163 -32.42 -5.92 4.19
C GLN A 163 -33.36 -4.74 4.34
N GLU A 164 -34.69 -5.01 4.42
CA GLU A 164 -35.70 -3.96 4.63
C GLU A 164 -35.47 -3.23 5.96
N LYS A 165 -35.14 -3.96 7.03
CA LYS A 165 -34.78 -3.37 8.32
C LYS A 165 -33.55 -2.47 8.17
N ALA A 166 -32.48 -2.96 7.54
CA ALA A 166 -31.25 -2.21 7.35
C ALA A 166 -31.49 -0.90 6.58
N VAL A 167 -32.26 -0.95 5.49
CA VAL A 167 -32.62 0.24 4.72
C VAL A 167 -33.40 1.24 5.56
N ASN A 168 -34.39 0.79 6.34
CA ASN A 168 -35.16 1.69 7.22
C ASN A 168 -34.29 2.32 8.29
N GLU A 169 -33.35 1.60 8.90
CA GLU A 169 -32.40 2.15 9.88
C GLU A 169 -31.55 3.27 9.26
N VAL A 170 -31.03 3.07 8.04
CA VAL A 170 -30.28 4.09 7.31
C VAL A 170 -31.14 5.32 6.98
N LEU A 171 -32.38 5.12 6.55
CA LEU A 171 -33.30 6.22 6.22
C LEU A 171 -33.68 7.05 7.45
N TRP A 172 -33.78 6.44 8.62
CA TRP A 172 -34.04 7.16 9.86
C TRP A 172 -32.83 7.91 10.39
N ALA A 173 -31.62 7.53 9.99
CA ALA A 173 -30.41 8.17 10.47
C ALA A 173 -30.34 9.63 10.03
N LYS A 174 -30.31 10.55 10.98
CA LYS A 174 -30.03 11.97 10.71
C LYS A 174 -28.56 12.30 10.83
N ASP A 175 -27.87 11.66 11.74
CA ASP A 175 -26.44 11.83 12.00
C ASP A 175 -25.64 10.60 11.60
N VAL A 176 -25.75 9.53 12.35
CA VAL A 176 -24.97 8.29 12.20
C VAL A 176 -25.86 7.09 12.54
N GLU A 177 -25.66 5.99 11.86
CA GLU A 177 -26.27 4.70 12.18
C GLU A 177 -25.25 3.58 11.97
N VAL A 178 -25.38 2.53 12.78
CA VAL A 178 -24.66 1.27 12.62
C VAL A 178 -25.67 0.20 12.27
N VAL A 179 -25.51 -0.41 11.10
CA VAL A 179 -26.44 -1.40 10.52
C VAL A 179 -25.82 -2.77 10.44
#